data_9e6044b204017b179fe5a586cd3314d7
#
_entry.id   9e6044b204017b179fe5a586cd3314d7
#
_cell.length_a   1.000
_cell.length_b   1.000
_cell.length_c   1.000
_cell.angle_alpha   90.00
_cell.angle_beta   90.00
_cell.angle_gamma   90.00
#
_symmetry.space_group_name_H-M   'P 1'
#
loop_
_entity.id
_entity.type
_entity.pdbx_description
1 polymer ?
#
loop_
_entity_poly.entity_id
_entity_poly.type
_entity_poly.pdbx_seq_one_letter_code
_entity_poly.pdbx_strand_id
1 'polypeptide(L)' 'MQQDPDASIVNNSFAIVFTPSRRRNRFPENCVNVVASAEEAMDRADAAGNTYAARVVGPSRSSEGLRLYYLEQWLDRE' A
#
# COMPACT_ATOMS: atom_id res chain seq x y z
N MET A 1 0.02 8.48 -27.97
CA MET A 1 -0.01 8.89 -27.13
C MET A 1 1.08 8.86 -26.48
N GLN A 2 1.41 9.43 -25.81
CA GLN A 2 2.45 9.48 -25.27
C GLN A 2 2.31 9.37 -23.95
N GLN A 3 3.02 8.83 -23.27
CA GLN A 3 2.95 8.71 -22.03
C GLN A 3 3.56 9.73 -21.38
N ASP A 4 2.97 10.30 -20.45
CA ASP A 4 3.54 11.27 -19.59
C ASP A 4 4.44 10.52 -18.68
N PRO A 5 5.68 10.83 -18.62
CA PRO A 5 6.60 10.14 -17.74
C PRO A 5 6.19 10.23 -16.29
N ASP A 6 5.58 11.34 -15.91
CA ASP A 6 5.17 11.46 -14.54
C ASP A 6 4.06 10.50 -14.23
N ALA A 7 3.21 10.24 -15.16
CA ALA A 7 2.13 9.32 -14.91
C ALA A 7 2.67 7.93 -14.71
N SER A 8 3.78 7.61 -15.34
CA SER A 8 4.30 6.27 -15.20
C SER A 8 4.96 6.05 -13.88
N ILE A 9 5.20 7.11 -13.13
CA ILE A 9 5.82 6.97 -11.84
C ILE A 9 4.82 6.60 -10.77
N VAL A 10 3.57 6.96 -10.98
CA VAL A 10 2.57 6.70 -9.96
C VAL A 10 2.09 5.27 -10.09
N ASN A 11 2.46 4.45 -9.14
CA ASN A 11 2.09 3.05 -9.15
C ASN A 11 1.20 2.79 -7.99
N ASN A 12 -0.08 2.65 -8.30
CA ASN A 12 -1.03 2.30 -7.26
C ASN A 12 -1.15 0.79 -7.19
N SER A 13 -1.12 0.26 -6.02
CA SER A 13 -1.26 -1.17 -5.83
C SER A 13 -2.20 -1.45 -4.69
N PHE A 14 -2.87 -2.58 -4.74
CA PHE A 14 -3.67 -3.04 -3.62
C PHE A 14 -2.77 -3.87 -2.75
N ALA A 15 -2.88 -3.70 -1.46
CA ALA A 15 -1.96 -4.37 -0.56
C ALA A 15 -2.59 -4.62 0.81
N ILE A 16 -1.93 -5.48 1.56
CA ILE A 16 -2.27 -5.69 2.95
C ILE A 16 -1.14 -5.09 3.75
N VAL A 17 -1.47 -4.17 4.63
CA VAL A 17 -0.48 -3.44 5.40
C VAL A 17 -0.53 -3.88 6.84
N PHE A 18 0.62 -4.25 7.37
CA PHE A 18 0.71 -4.62 8.78
C PHE A 18 1.07 -3.38 9.58
N THR A 19 0.18 -2.96 10.43
CA THR A 19 0.42 -1.79 11.26
C THR A 19 -0.50 -1.83 12.47
N PRO A 20 0.00 -1.47 13.63
CA PRO A 20 -0.87 -1.43 14.81
C PRO A 20 -1.80 -0.24 14.81
N SER A 21 -1.62 0.71 13.91
CA SER A 21 -2.46 1.89 13.88
C SER A 21 -2.69 2.35 12.47
N ARG A 22 -3.91 2.68 12.14
CA ARG A 22 -4.24 3.19 10.80
C ARG A 22 -4.06 4.68 10.67
N ARG A 23 -3.40 5.29 11.65
CA ARG A 23 -3.13 6.71 11.56
C ARG A 23 -1.92 7.01 10.71
N ARG A 24 -1.07 6.02 10.45
CA ARG A 24 0.13 6.24 9.66
C ARG A 24 -0.21 6.24 8.19
N ASN A 25 0.58 6.96 7.42
CA ASN A 25 0.37 6.98 5.97
C ASN A 25 1.63 6.61 5.21
N ARG A 26 2.64 6.07 5.89
CA ARG A 26 3.87 5.64 5.24
C ARG A 26 4.28 4.34 5.88
N PHE A 27 4.65 3.37 5.07
CA PHE A 27 4.98 2.06 5.59
C PHE A 27 6.19 1.49 4.87
N PRO A 28 7.12 0.87 5.60
CA PRO A 28 8.24 0.21 4.95
C PRO A 28 7.75 -0.99 4.15
N GLU A 29 8.50 -1.32 3.13
CA GLU A 29 8.03 -2.36 2.20
C GLU A 29 7.86 -3.70 2.88
N ASN A 30 8.59 -3.99 3.93
CA ASN A 30 8.44 -5.28 4.59
C ASN A 30 7.17 -5.35 5.44
N CYS A 31 6.44 -4.26 5.57
CA CYS A 31 5.14 -4.28 6.24
C CYS A 31 4.01 -4.26 5.22
N VAL A 32 4.33 -4.24 3.94
CA VAL A 32 3.34 -4.12 2.90
C VAL A 32 3.41 -5.33 2.00
N ASN A 33 2.27 -5.99 1.81
CA ASN A 33 2.20 -7.17 0.99
C ASN A 33 1.28 -6.87 -0.18
N VAL A 34 1.85 -6.65 -1.35
CA VAL A 34 1.07 -6.27 -2.51
C VAL A 34 0.31 -7.47 -3.05
N VAL A 35 -0.95 -7.26 -3.37
CA VAL A 35 -1.80 -8.30 -3.90
C VAL A 35 -2.39 -7.85 -5.22
N ALA A 36 -3.11 -8.75 -5.87
CA ALA A 36 -3.57 -8.50 -7.22
C ALA A 36 -4.80 -7.63 -7.31
N SER A 37 -5.62 -7.60 -6.28
CA SER A 37 -6.87 -6.86 -6.36
C SER A 37 -7.31 -6.38 -4.99
N ALA A 38 -8.24 -5.43 -5.01
CA ALA A 38 -8.80 -4.93 -3.77
C ALA A 38 -9.53 -6.03 -3.02
N GLU A 39 -10.21 -6.87 -3.77
CA GLU A 39 -10.93 -7.96 -3.17
C GLU A 39 -10.01 -8.90 -2.45
N GLU A 40 -8.89 -9.21 -3.05
CA GLU A 40 -7.93 -10.09 -2.43
C GLU A 40 -7.36 -9.45 -1.18
N ALA A 41 -7.09 -8.15 -1.23
CA ALA A 41 -6.56 -7.45 -0.08
C ALA A 41 -7.54 -7.52 1.08
N MET A 42 -8.80 -7.27 0.81
CA MET A 42 -9.79 -7.27 1.86
C MET A 42 -10.04 -8.68 2.40
N ASP A 43 -9.93 -9.66 1.53
CA ASP A 43 -10.15 -11.01 1.93
C ASP A 43 -9.06 -11.52 2.86
N ARG A 44 -7.85 -11.11 2.62
CA ARG A 44 -6.72 -11.58 3.40
C ARG A 44 -6.37 -10.71 4.59
N ALA A 45 -6.91 -9.51 4.64
CA ALA A 45 -6.64 -8.62 5.76
C ALA A 45 -7.27 -9.17 7.02
N ASP A 46 -6.59 -8.97 8.13
CA ASP A 46 -7.06 -9.49 9.40
C ASP A 46 -6.80 -8.44 10.45
N ALA A 47 -7.81 -7.69 10.78
CA ALA A 47 -7.66 -6.61 11.74
C ALA A 47 -7.21 -7.11 13.11
N ALA A 48 -7.60 -8.31 13.46
CA ALA A 48 -7.17 -8.87 14.73
C ALA A 48 -5.66 -9.09 14.73
N GLY A 49 -5.06 -9.28 13.58
CA GLY A 49 -3.62 -9.42 13.47
C GLY A 49 -2.94 -8.14 13.03
N ASN A 50 -3.64 -7.02 13.08
CA ASN A 50 -3.11 -5.73 12.70
C ASN A 50 -2.76 -5.64 11.22
N THR A 51 -3.50 -6.33 10.38
CA THR A 51 -3.31 -6.22 8.93
C THR A 51 -4.58 -5.65 8.33
N TYR A 52 -4.39 -4.68 7.44
CA TYR A 52 -5.51 -3.97 6.85
C TYR A 52 -5.34 -3.85 5.36
N ALA A 53 -6.43 -3.92 4.64
CA ALA A 53 -6.39 -3.75 3.21
C ALA A 53 -6.26 -2.28 2.88
N ALA A 54 -5.43 -1.96 1.90
CA ALA A 54 -5.19 -0.58 1.54
C ALA A 54 -4.78 -0.45 0.10
N ARG A 55 -4.96 0.74 -0.43
CA ARG A 55 -4.38 1.07 -1.72
C ARG A 55 -3.18 1.95 -1.42
N VAL A 56 -2.04 1.57 -1.94
CA VAL A 56 -0.79 2.24 -1.64
C VAL A 56 -0.12 2.67 -2.92
N VAL A 57 0.80 3.61 -2.80
CA VAL A 57 1.56 4.10 -3.92
C VAL A 57 3.02 3.84 -3.63
N GLY A 58 3.71 3.32 -4.58
CA GLY A 58 5.12 3.07 -4.45
C GLY A 58 5.53 1.77 -5.08
N PRO A 59 6.70 1.30 -4.72
CA PRO A 59 7.53 1.80 -3.63
C PRO A 59 8.35 3.02 -4.01
N SER A 60 8.63 3.84 -3.02
CA SER A 60 9.48 4.98 -3.21
C SER A 60 10.74 4.77 -2.39
N ARG A 61 11.85 5.28 -2.90
CA ARG A 61 13.10 5.12 -2.19
C ARG A 61 13.30 6.29 -1.24
N SER A 62 13.60 5.99 0.00
CA SER A 62 13.87 7.04 0.95
C SER A 62 15.33 7.42 0.86
N SER A 63 15.70 8.49 1.52
CA SER A 63 17.08 8.95 1.51
C SER A 63 18.01 7.96 2.17
N GLU A 64 17.47 7.05 2.94
CA GLU A 64 18.28 6.04 3.58
C GLU A 64 18.35 4.76 2.79
N GLY A 65 17.79 4.75 1.60
CA GLY A 65 17.85 3.58 0.76
C GLY A 65 16.75 2.58 1.01
N LEU A 66 15.87 2.86 1.94
CA LEU A 66 14.77 1.96 2.20
C LEU A 66 13.63 2.22 1.24
N ARG A 67 12.85 1.20 0.98
CA ARG A 67 11.69 1.37 0.13
C ARG A 67 10.47 1.55 0.98
N LEU A 68 9.68 2.55 0.63
CA LEU A 68 8.48 2.88 1.39
C LEU A 68 7.29 2.93 0.48
N TYR A 69 6.15 2.59 1.03
CA TYR A 69 4.89 2.76 0.35
C TYR A 69 4.11 3.84 1.07
N TYR A 70 3.39 4.64 0.30
CA TYR A 70 2.56 5.69 0.89
C TYR A 70 1.11 5.28 0.78
N LEU A 71 0.37 5.52 1.82
CA LEU A 71 -1.04 5.17 1.85
C LEU A 71 -1.82 6.11 0.97
N GLU A 72 -2.64 5.57 0.09
CA GLU A 72 -3.54 6.39 -0.67
C GLU A 72 -4.92 6.29 -0.06
N GLN A 73 -5.33 5.11 0.35
CA GLN A 73 -6.65 4.92 0.88
C GLN A 73 -6.76 3.59 1.58
N TRP A 74 -7.41 3.56 2.72
CA TRP A 74 -7.72 2.29 3.37
C TRP A 74 -8.92 1.69 2.65
N LEU A 75 -8.90 0.38 2.46
CA LEU A 75 -10.00 -0.31 1.81
C LEU A 75 -10.80 -1.02 2.88
N ASP A 76 -11.99 -0.52 3.15
CA ASP A 76 -12.82 -1.12 4.16
C ASP A 76 -14.02 -1.71 3.50
N ARG A 77 -14.38 -2.89 3.97
CA ARG A 77 -15.54 -3.49 3.47
C ARG A 77 -16.65 -2.96 4.29
N GLU A 78 -17.34 -2.29 4.05
CA GLU A 78 -18.21 -1.74 4.91
C GLU A 78 -19.40 -1.85 4.56
#